data_ecff9998bb1787b7bb7a8337b2bcce1e
#
_entry.id   ecff9998bb1787b7bb7a8337b2bcce1e
#
_cell.length_a   1.000
_cell.length_b   1.000
_cell.length_c   1.000
_cell.angle_alpha   90.00
_cell.angle_beta   90.00
_cell.angle_gamma   90.00
#
_symmetry.space_group_name_H-M   'P 1'
#
loop_
_entity.id
_entity.type
_entity.pdbx_description
1 polymer ?
#
loop_
_entity_poly.entity_id
_entity_poly.type
_entity_poly.pdbx_seq_one_letter_code
_entity_poly.pdbx_strand_id
1 'polypeptide(L)'
;MVCSTLQRIDAKLVSEALKVLGKDNFALIIHGSSFPSIDGQDTGFGTFNSEAGHSLIDYASGIFNALQLGPAGKTKGSDSSPYTGTIFSGNPLFIDLKQLTDKKWDCILSEETFNKVVSNNPKQNTGRTCYSYIFNAQTEALKEAWTNFKKGKKLHKDFEKFKKENSFWLDNDALYEALSIENGNDYWYIWQNETDKRLLNPKNEDEKKAFAKRINEIKTKYEDEIEFYKFCQFILEKQNEETKKYALKKGIKMIADRQVAFSDRDAWAYQSLFLEGWFLGCPPDYFSKDGQAWGFPVMDPEKMYNKDGSLGEGGILMKNLFKKMFQENPGGVRIDHIVGLIDPWVYKVGKKPMCEDGAGRLYSSPEHPELKKYAIATEDDLDWTLEADKEKRVKTLSDKQIELYGRLIEKIVIGAAKECGLDKNAIVCEDLGTLTNPVDAVMKKYGLQGMRLTQFVLPEKPEHPYRCKNITENVWNMVGTHDNNPIAKWAESMINTHEGYLHAKNLVEDLFADADNKDDIIVRMTQDKEFLTFVKLVEIFASKARNVQIFFTDFFKINETYNTPGTSGDQNWSLRLPNNYKDMTPIDLHAILKQAILSRGKEFAEKHSKLIAKL
;
A
#
# COMPACT_ATOMS: atom_id res chain seq x y z
N MET A 1 -30.75 -11.16 -31.20
CA MET A 1 -29.35 -11.61 -30.91
C MET A 1 -28.42 -10.60 -31.52
N VAL A 2 -28.01 -9.58 -30.76
CA VAL A 2 -26.93 -8.67 -31.13
C VAL A 2 -25.69 -9.24 -30.45
N CYS A 3 -24.85 -9.90 -31.24
CA CYS A 3 -23.53 -10.34 -30.82
C CYS A 3 -22.68 -9.06 -30.64
N SER A 4 -22.61 -8.53 -29.42
CA SER A 4 -21.65 -7.49 -29.09
C SER A 4 -20.26 -8.14 -29.15
N THR A 5 -19.55 -7.92 -30.22
CA THR A 5 -18.10 -8.15 -30.26
C THR A 5 -17.50 -7.35 -29.10
N LEU A 6 -17.11 -8.07 -28.04
CA LEU A 6 -16.32 -7.49 -26.94
C LEU A 6 -15.14 -6.76 -27.57
N GLN A 7 -15.10 -5.45 -27.43
CA GLN A 7 -14.04 -4.62 -27.99
C GLN A 7 -12.78 -4.94 -27.20
N ARG A 8 -11.93 -5.82 -27.72
CA ARG A 8 -10.65 -6.15 -27.10
C ARG A 8 -9.76 -4.91 -27.11
N ILE A 9 -9.23 -4.53 -25.96
CA ILE A 9 -8.24 -3.45 -25.87
C ILE A 9 -7.03 -3.82 -26.74
N ASP A 10 -6.71 -2.99 -27.74
CA ASP A 10 -5.50 -3.16 -28.56
C ASP A 10 -4.30 -2.60 -27.79
N ALA A 11 -3.52 -3.50 -27.18
CA ALA A 11 -2.34 -3.18 -26.40
C ALA A 11 -1.32 -2.32 -27.16
N LYS A 12 -1.19 -2.52 -28.47
CA LYS A 12 -0.24 -1.77 -29.30
C LYS A 12 -0.69 -0.32 -29.47
N LEU A 13 -1.98 -0.10 -29.73
CA LEU A 13 -2.55 1.25 -29.82
C LEU A 13 -2.50 1.97 -28.47
N VAL A 14 -2.79 1.27 -27.37
CA VAL A 14 -2.66 1.82 -26.02
C VAL A 14 -1.22 2.26 -25.74
N SER A 15 -0.24 1.40 -26.01
CA SER A 15 1.18 1.73 -25.81
C SER A 15 1.62 2.93 -26.65
N GLU A 16 1.18 3.01 -27.92
CA GLU A 16 1.48 4.14 -28.80
C GLU A 16 0.86 5.44 -28.27
N ALA A 17 -0.39 5.40 -27.83
CA ALA A 17 -1.08 6.57 -27.29
C ALA A 17 -0.47 7.06 -25.97
N LEU A 18 -0.13 6.16 -25.04
CA LEU A 18 0.55 6.50 -23.80
C LEU A 18 1.90 7.18 -24.08
N LYS A 19 2.67 6.66 -25.03
CA LYS A 19 3.94 7.26 -25.45
C LYS A 19 3.75 8.67 -26.02
N VAL A 20 2.75 8.87 -26.87
CA VAL A 20 2.40 10.19 -27.42
C VAL A 20 2.00 11.17 -26.32
N LEU A 21 1.26 10.70 -25.31
CA LEU A 21 0.86 11.49 -24.15
C LEU A 21 1.98 11.71 -23.13
N GLY A 22 3.18 11.13 -23.34
CA GLY A 22 4.33 11.26 -22.45
C GLY A 22 4.18 10.48 -21.15
N LYS A 23 3.48 9.33 -21.19
CA LYS A 23 3.30 8.47 -20.00
C LYS A 23 4.40 7.41 -19.95
N ASP A 24 5.15 7.38 -18.84
CA ASP A 24 6.19 6.38 -18.58
C ASP A 24 5.61 5.13 -17.92
N ASN A 25 4.65 5.34 -17.02
CA ASN A 25 4.00 4.26 -16.30
C ASN A 25 2.48 4.37 -16.40
N PHE A 26 1.85 3.22 -16.64
CA PHE A 26 0.42 3.01 -16.45
C PHE A 26 0.24 1.75 -15.60
N ALA A 27 -0.20 1.92 -14.35
CA ALA A 27 -0.29 0.85 -13.38
C ALA A 27 -1.73 0.55 -12.98
N LEU A 28 -2.02 -0.74 -12.76
CA LEU A 28 -3.25 -1.17 -12.12
C LEU A 28 -3.01 -1.30 -10.62
N ILE A 29 -3.83 -0.66 -9.80
CA ILE A 29 -3.85 -0.88 -8.36
C ILE A 29 -4.82 -2.03 -8.07
N ILE A 30 -4.32 -3.11 -7.50
CA ILE A 30 -5.11 -4.26 -7.06
C ILE A 30 -4.44 -4.91 -5.85
N HIS A 31 -5.15 -5.00 -4.73
CA HIS A 31 -4.64 -5.67 -3.55
C HIS A 31 -4.50 -7.17 -3.78
N GLY A 32 -3.51 -7.81 -3.14
CA GLY A 32 -3.25 -9.25 -3.33
C GLY A 32 -4.46 -10.12 -3.05
N SER A 33 -5.25 -9.79 -2.01
CA SER A 33 -6.49 -10.49 -1.66
C SER A 33 -7.61 -10.32 -2.69
N SER A 34 -7.52 -9.32 -3.58
CA SER A 34 -8.53 -9.00 -4.61
C SER A 34 -8.30 -9.72 -5.94
N PHE A 35 -7.24 -10.52 -6.05
CA PHE A 35 -7.01 -11.33 -7.25
C PHE A 35 -8.14 -12.35 -7.47
N PRO A 36 -8.45 -12.68 -8.73
CA PRO A 36 -9.51 -13.65 -9.05
C PRO A 36 -9.14 -15.06 -8.63
N SER A 37 -10.09 -15.98 -8.71
CA SER A 37 -9.87 -17.42 -8.66
C SER A 37 -10.30 -18.09 -9.96
N ILE A 38 -10.10 -19.40 -10.06
CA ILE A 38 -10.63 -20.27 -11.12
C ILE A 38 -11.76 -21.09 -10.51
N ASP A 39 -12.76 -21.43 -11.30
CA ASP A 39 -13.84 -22.30 -10.88
C ASP A 39 -13.29 -23.62 -10.34
N GLY A 40 -13.79 -24.05 -9.19
CA GLY A 40 -13.28 -25.22 -8.48
C GLY A 40 -11.96 -25.03 -7.71
N GLN A 41 -11.43 -23.81 -7.64
CA GLN A 41 -10.20 -23.49 -6.90
C GLN A 41 -10.36 -22.29 -5.95
N ASP A 42 -11.58 -21.80 -5.72
CA ASP A 42 -11.83 -20.65 -4.86
C ASP A 42 -11.76 -21.04 -3.38
N THR A 43 -10.63 -20.79 -2.75
CA THR A 43 -10.40 -21.02 -1.32
C THR A 43 -11.03 -19.96 -0.40
N GLY A 44 -11.60 -18.88 -0.96
CA GLY A 44 -12.14 -17.74 -0.20
C GLY A 44 -11.15 -16.59 -0.01
N PHE A 45 -9.97 -16.64 -0.64
CA PHE A 45 -8.98 -15.57 -0.63
C PHE A 45 -8.27 -15.47 -1.98
N GLY A 46 -8.02 -14.24 -2.44
CA GLY A 46 -7.26 -14.03 -3.66
C GLY A 46 -5.76 -14.15 -3.42
N THR A 47 -5.03 -14.60 -4.43
CA THR A 47 -3.55 -14.57 -4.40
C THR A 47 -2.98 -14.41 -5.80
N PHE A 48 -1.99 -13.54 -5.90
CA PHE A 48 -1.24 -13.37 -7.15
C PHE A 48 -0.37 -14.61 -7.49
N ASN A 49 -0.15 -15.51 -6.52
CA ASN A 49 0.63 -16.74 -6.70
C ASN A 49 -0.14 -17.87 -7.41
N SER A 50 -1.47 -17.76 -7.50
CA SER A 50 -2.31 -18.77 -8.13
C SER A 50 -2.26 -18.73 -9.67
N GLU A 51 -2.75 -19.79 -10.32
CA GLU A 51 -2.95 -19.82 -11.78
C GLU A 51 -3.85 -18.67 -12.24
N ALA A 52 -4.93 -18.36 -11.49
CA ALA A 52 -5.77 -17.20 -11.75
C ALA A 52 -5.01 -15.88 -11.62
N GLY A 53 -4.11 -15.78 -10.64
CA GLY A 53 -3.23 -14.63 -10.47
C GLY A 53 -2.30 -14.44 -11.66
N HIS A 54 -1.67 -15.50 -12.14
CA HIS A 54 -0.84 -15.48 -13.35
C HIS A 54 -1.66 -15.13 -14.60
N SER A 55 -2.90 -15.61 -14.70
CA SER A 55 -3.83 -15.26 -15.78
C SER A 55 -4.18 -13.76 -15.79
N LEU A 56 -4.33 -13.14 -14.61
CA LEU A 56 -4.52 -11.69 -14.50
C LEU A 56 -3.26 -10.91 -14.87
N ILE A 57 -2.07 -11.39 -14.50
CA ILE A 57 -0.79 -10.82 -14.94
C ILE A 57 -0.68 -10.85 -16.48
N ASP A 58 -1.08 -11.95 -17.11
CA ASP A 58 -1.11 -12.06 -18.59
C ASP A 58 -2.09 -11.05 -19.21
N TYR A 59 -3.28 -10.92 -18.65
CA TYR A 59 -4.27 -9.93 -19.10
C TYR A 59 -3.73 -8.49 -18.95
N ALA A 60 -3.15 -8.19 -17.78
CA ALA A 60 -2.60 -6.87 -17.49
C ALA A 60 -1.41 -6.52 -18.40
N SER A 61 -0.56 -7.48 -18.76
CA SER A 61 0.65 -7.26 -19.56
C SER A 61 0.40 -6.67 -20.95
N GLY A 62 -0.83 -6.78 -21.45
CA GLY A 62 -1.22 -6.14 -22.72
C GLY A 62 -1.62 -4.66 -22.58
N ILE A 63 -1.82 -4.16 -21.36
CA ILE A 63 -2.42 -2.86 -21.09
C ILE A 63 -1.53 -2.02 -20.17
N PHE A 64 -1.06 -2.62 -19.09
CA PHE A 64 -0.28 -1.98 -18.03
C PHE A 64 1.19 -2.39 -18.10
N ASN A 65 2.06 -1.61 -17.47
CA ASN A 65 3.46 -1.97 -17.25
C ASN A 65 3.81 -2.22 -15.78
N ALA A 66 2.85 -1.98 -14.87
CA ALA A 66 3.02 -2.27 -13.45
C ALA A 66 1.70 -2.69 -12.78
N LEU A 67 1.83 -3.46 -11.68
CA LEU A 67 0.77 -3.75 -10.72
C LEU A 67 1.20 -3.18 -9.36
N GLN A 68 0.41 -2.28 -8.78
CA GLN A 68 0.58 -1.87 -7.39
C GLN A 68 -0.26 -2.78 -6.50
N LEU A 69 0.43 -3.53 -5.65
CA LEU A 69 -0.19 -4.40 -4.65
C LEU A 69 -0.45 -3.60 -3.35
N GLY A 70 -1.40 -4.03 -2.53
CA GLY A 70 -1.51 -3.55 -1.16
C GLY A 70 -0.44 -4.17 -0.26
N PRO A 71 -0.36 -3.77 1.03
CA PRO A 71 0.54 -4.40 1.98
C PRO A 71 0.32 -5.90 2.06
N ALA A 72 1.42 -6.66 2.16
CA ALA A 72 1.41 -8.12 2.14
C ALA A 72 1.85 -8.76 3.48
N GLY A 73 1.95 -7.96 4.55
CA GLY A 73 2.35 -8.41 5.88
C GLY A 73 1.33 -9.34 6.53
N LYS A 74 1.79 -10.19 7.45
CA LYS A 74 0.91 -11.08 8.24
C LYS A 74 0.00 -10.25 9.13
N THR A 75 -1.30 -10.43 8.96
CA THR A 75 -2.36 -9.81 9.79
C THR A 75 -2.83 -10.77 10.88
N LYS A 76 -3.61 -10.26 11.85
CA LYS A 76 -4.29 -11.08 12.85
C LYS A 76 -5.51 -11.76 12.24
N GLY A 77 -5.95 -12.87 12.85
CA GLY A 77 -7.18 -13.55 12.43
C GLY A 77 -8.45 -12.72 12.62
N SER A 78 -8.41 -11.74 13.50
CA SER A 78 -9.51 -10.82 13.81
C SER A 78 -9.50 -9.54 12.96
N ASP A 79 -8.45 -9.30 12.15
CA ASP A 79 -8.28 -8.06 11.40
C ASP A 79 -7.96 -8.35 9.93
N SER A 80 -8.87 -7.96 9.06
CA SER A 80 -8.72 -8.13 7.60
C SER A 80 -7.97 -6.98 6.92
N SER A 81 -7.69 -5.88 7.65
CA SER A 81 -6.96 -4.74 7.08
C SER A 81 -5.51 -5.13 6.76
N PRO A 82 -5.04 -4.99 5.52
CA PRO A 82 -3.65 -5.26 5.19
C PRO A 82 -2.68 -4.23 5.79
N TYR A 83 -3.18 -3.07 6.22
CA TYR A 83 -2.38 -1.96 6.76
C TYR A 83 -1.96 -2.14 8.23
N THR A 84 -2.42 -3.22 8.89
CA THR A 84 -2.01 -3.61 10.26
C THR A 84 -1.02 -4.78 10.27
N GLY A 85 -0.58 -5.22 9.10
CA GLY A 85 0.33 -6.36 8.94
C GLY A 85 1.76 -6.10 9.46
N THR A 86 2.51 -7.18 9.58
CA THR A 86 3.93 -7.19 9.97
C THR A 86 4.81 -6.55 8.90
N ILE A 87 6.00 -6.08 9.32
CA ILE A 87 6.94 -5.41 8.39
C ILE A 87 7.84 -6.37 7.61
N PHE A 88 8.11 -7.57 8.13
CA PHE A 88 8.98 -8.55 7.47
C PHE A 88 8.26 -9.82 7.06
N SER A 89 7.46 -10.40 7.94
CA SER A 89 6.70 -11.62 7.65
C SER A 89 5.61 -11.34 6.62
N GLY A 90 5.51 -12.20 5.61
CA GLY A 90 4.38 -12.17 4.69
C GLY A 90 3.15 -12.88 5.25
N ASN A 91 1.97 -12.53 4.74
CA ASN A 91 0.71 -13.18 5.13
C ASN A 91 0.60 -14.56 4.48
N PRO A 92 0.56 -15.66 5.27
CA PRO A 92 0.44 -17.02 4.73
C PRO A 92 -0.83 -17.26 3.89
N LEU A 93 -1.83 -16.39 3.99
CA LEU A 93 -3.02 -16.45 3.14
C LEU A 93 -2.71 -16.26 1.64
N PHE A 94 -1.57 -15.67 1.30
CA PHE A 94 -1.11 -15.57 -0.09
C PHE A 94 -0.43 -16.84 -0.62
N ILE A 95 -0.24 -17.88 0.21
CA ILE A 95 0.22 -19.18 -0.27
C ILE A 95 -0.90 -19.80 -1.13
N ASP A 96 -0.57 -20.13 -2.36
CA ASP A 96 -1.45 -20.90 -3.22
C ASP A 96 -1.41 -22.38 -2.82
N LEU A 97 -2.48 -22.85 -2.18
CA LEU A 97 -2.60 -24.24 -1.71
C LEU A 97 -2.62 -25.24 -2.87
N LYS A 98 -3.17 -24.85 -4.03
CA LYS A 98 -3.24 -25.77 -5.18
C LYS A 98 -1.86 -26.18 -5.65
N GLN A 99 -0.90 -25.25 -5.68
CA GLN A 99 0.48 -25.60 -6.04
C GLN A 99 1.08 -26.67 -5.12
N LEU A 100 0.72 -26.67 -3.82
CA LEU A 100 1.28 -27.63 -2.86
C LEU A 100 0.80 -29.07 -3.10
N THR A 101 -0.22 -29.28 -3.92
CA THR A 101 -0.66 -30.60 -4.38
C THR A 101 0.20 -31.14 -5.54
N ASP A 102 1.04 -30.31 -6.15
CA ASP A 102 1.82 -30.68 -7.32
C ASP A 102 3.13 -31.41 -6.97
N LYS A 103 3.60 -32.25 -7.92
CA LYS A 103 4.90 -32.94 -7.82
C LYS A 103 6.10 -31.98 -7.65
N LYS A 104 5.97 -30.76 -8.13
CA LYS A 104 6.98 -29.71 -7.94
C LYS A 104 7.24 -29.45 -6.46
N TRP A 105 6.18 -29.46 -5.66
CA TRP A 105 6.19 -29.27 -4.21
C TRP A 105 6.16 -30.58 -3.43
N ASP A 106 6.48 -31.73 -4.08
CA ASP A 106 6.49 -33.06 -3.48
C ASP A 106 5.10 -33.53 -3.00
N CYS A 107 4.03 -32.91 -3.54
CA CYS A 107 2.64 -33.18 -3.15
C CYS A 107 2.45 -33.11 -1.63
N ILE A 108 3.04 -32.09 -0.98
CA ILE A 108 2.98 -31.95 0.49
C ILE A 108 1.58 -31.69 1.03
N LEU A 109 0.65 -31.25 0.17
CA LEU A 109 -0.78 -31.12 0.47
C LEU A 109 -1.57 -32.15 -0.36
N SER A 110 -2.52 -32.84 0.25
CA SER A 110 -3.40 -33.75 -0.47
C SER A 110 -4.45 -33.00 -1.29
N GLU A 111 -4.84 -33.57 -2.44
CA GLU A 111 -5.97 -33.04 -3.23
C GLU A 111 -7.29 -33.07 -2.42
N GLU A 112 -7.46 -34.05 -1.53
CA GLU A 112 -8.62 -34.15 -0.65
C GLU A 112 -8.74 -32.92 0.27
N THR A 113 -7.66 -32.56 0.95
CA THR A 113 -7.64 -31.38 1.84
C THR A 113 -7.84 -30.10 1.05
N PHE A 114 -7.17 -29.93 -0.10
CA PHE A 114 -7.42 -28.79 -0.97
C PHE A 114 -8.88 -28.69 -1.38
N ASN A 115 -9.49 -29.77 -1.89
CA ASN A 115 -10.89 -29.78 -2.30
C ASN A 115 -11.84 -29.50 -1.14
N LYS A 116 -11.51 -29.94 0.08
CA LYS A 116 -12.28 -29.63 1.29
C LYS A 116 -12.23 -28.13 1.61
N VAL A 117 -11.06 -27.49 1.49
CA VAL A 117 -10.94 -26.03 1.67
C VAL A 117 -11.79 -25.28 0.66
N VAL A 118 -11.78 -25.71 -0.61
CA VAL A 118 -12.59 -25.09 -1.66
C VAL A 118 -14.09 -25.32 -1.41
N SER A 119 -14.52 -26.57 -1.18
CA SER A 119 -15.94 -26.91 -1.06
C SER A 119 -16.62 -26.30 0.15
N ASN A 120 -15.88 -26.04 1.22
CA ASN A 120 -16.40 -25.44 2.46
C ASN A 120 -16.34 -23.91 2.46
N ASN A 121 -15.81 -23.26 1.41
CA ASN A 121 -15.82 -21.80 1.30
C ASN A 121 -17.27 -21.28 1.18
N PRO A 122 -17.80 -20.54 2.17
CA PRO A 122 -19.19 -20.08 2.16
C PRO A 122 -19.46 -18.96 1.14
N LYS A 123 -18.41 -18.38 0.56
CA LYS A 123 -18.52 -17.28 -0.44
C LYS A 123 -17.95 -17.68 -1.81
N GLN A 124 -18.05 -18.96 -2.17
CA GLN A 124 -17.59 -19.43 -3.48
C GLN A 124 -18.18 -18.61 -4.62
N ASN A 125 -17.32 -18.19 -5.56
CA ASN A 125 -17.70 -17.49 -6.79
C ASN A 125 -18.54 -16.20 -6.57
N THR A 126 -18.50 -15.61 -5.37
CA THR A 126 -19.22 -14.36 -5.07
C THR A 126 -18.44 -13.10 -5.39
N GLY A 127 -17.17 -13.22 -5.79
CA GLY A 127 -16.27 -12.06 -5.91
C GLY A 127 -15.93 -11.43 -4.56
N ARG A 128 -15.94 -12.24 -3.48
CA ARG A 128 -15.67 -11.76 -2.11
C ARG A 128 -14.68 -12.67 -1.39
N THR A 129 -13.82 -12.05 -0.61
CA THR A 129 -12.99 -12.76 0.37
C THR A 129 -13.84 -13.19 1.57
N CYS A 130 -13.61 -14.40 2.07
CA CYS A 130 -14.17 -14.89 3.32
C CYS A 130 -13.08 -15.05 4.37
N TYR A 131 -12.60 -13.91 4.91
CA TYR A 131 -11.41 -13.84 5.75
C TYR A 131 -11.49 -14.73 6.98
N SER A 132 -12.60 -14.67 7.72
CA SER A 132 -12.83 -15.47 8.94
C SER A 132 -12.78 -16.99 8.67
N TYR A 133 -13.26 -17.43 7.51
CA TYR A 133 -13.18 -18.82 7.09
C TYR A 133 -11.76 -19.21 6.70
N ILE A 134 -11.18 -18.48 5.75
CA ILE A 134 -9.91 -18.90 5.14
C ILE A 134 -8.75 -18.84 6.12
N PHE A 135 -8.75 -17.92 7.08
CA PHE A 135 -7.70 -17.82 8.08
C PHE A 135 -7.47 -19.16 8.80
N ASN A 136 -8.55 -19.83 9.23
CA ASN A 136 -8.48 -21.13 9.87
C ASN A 136 -8.24 -22.26 8.88
N ALA A 137 -8.98 -22.30 7.77
CA ALA A 137 -8.89 -23.35 6.78
C ALA A 137 -7.49 -23.45 6.14
N GLN A 138 -6.89 -22.30 5.81
CA GLN A 138 -5.51 -22.22 5.31
C GLN A 138 -4.50 -22.75 6.33
N THR A 139 -4.65 -22.33 7.59
CA THR A 139 -3.76 -22.79 8.67
C THR A 139 -3.77 -24.30 8.82
N GLU A 140 -4.98 -24.91 8.84
CA GLU A 140 -5.10 -26.39 8.96
C GLU A 140 -4.51 -27.12 7.72
N ALA A 141 -4.75 -26.61 6.51
CA ALA A 141 -4.14 -27.17 5.30
C ALA A 141 -2.61 -27.06 5.34
N LEU A 142 -2.07 -25.95 5.79
CA LEU A 142 -0.61 -25.76 5.91
C LEU A 142 0.01 -26.65 7.01
N LYS A 143 -0.71 -27.01 8.07
CA LYS A 143 -0.24 -28.02 9.07
C LYS A 143 -0.12 -29.41 8.45
N GLU A 144 -1.04 -29.81 7.56
CA GLU A 144 -0.87 -31.05 6.80
C GLU A 144 0.37 -30.97 5.90
N ALA A 145 0.50 -29.87 5.16
CA ALA A 145 1.67 -29.65 4.30
C ALA A 145 2.99 -29.70 5.08
N TRP A 146 3.06 -29.10 6.26
CA TRP A 146 4.20 -29.17 7.17
C TRP A 146 4.52 -30.60 7.61
N THR A 147 3.48 -31.35 8.02
CA THR A 147 3.63 -32.75 8.43
C THR A 147 4.23 -33.62 7.33
N ASN A 148 3.81 -33.40 6.07
CA ASN A 148 4.31 -34.13 4.92
C ASN A 148 5.69 -33.62 4.48
N PHE A 149 5.94 -32.32 4.54
CA PHE A 149 7.25 -31.74 4.27
C PHE A 149 8.33 -32.33 5.18
N LYS A 150 8.07 -32.49 6.48
CA LYS A 150 9.02 -33.12 7.43
C LYS A 150 9.41 -34.56 7.05
N LYS A 151 8.53 -35.31 6.39
CA LYS A 151 8.81 -36.68 5.94
C LYS A 151 9.62 -36.75 4.64
N GLY A 152 9.49 -35.71 3.81
CA GLY A 152 10.22 -35.59 2.54
C GLY A 152 11.69 -35.18 2.73
N LYS A 153 12.39 -35.03 1.60
CA LYS A 153 13.77 -34.50 1.57
C LYS A 153 13.90 -33.30 0.61
N LYS A 154 12.90 -33.11 -0.23
CA LYS A 154 12.90 -32.04 -1.22
C LYS A 154 12.78 -30.70 -0.52
N LEU A 155 13.48 -29.70 -1.02
CA LEU A 155 13.49 -28.33 -0.51
C LEU A 155 14.05 -28.12 0.92
N HIS A 156 14.43 -29.17 1.67
CA HIS A 156 15.01 -29.00 3.01
C HIS A 156 16.27 -28.15 3.03
N LYS A 157 17.18 -28.36 2.05
CA LYS A 157 18.38 -27.54 1.93
C LYS A 157 18.06 -26.05 1.69
N ASP A 158 17.05 -25.79 0.87
CA ASP A 158 16.59 -24.42 0.60
C ASP A 158 15.94 -23.81 1.84
N PHE A 159 15.17 -24.61 2.59
CA PHE A 159 14.56 -24.19 3.85
C PHE A 159 15.62 -23.81 4.90
N GLU A 160 16.65 -24.63 5.10
CA GLU A 160 17.75 -24.30 6.01
C GLU A 160 18.49 -23.03 5.59
N LYS A 161 18.71 -22.86 4.29
CA LYS A 161 19.30 -21.63 3.74
C LYS A 161 18.41 -20.41 4.05
N PHE A 162 17.12 -20.51 3.76
CA PHE A 162 16.14 -19.45 4.04
C PHE A 162 16.14 -19.05 5.52
N LYS A 163 16.09 -20.02 6.43
CA LYS A 163 16.14 -19.75 7.88
C LYS A 163 17.39 -18.97 8.28
N LYS A 164 18.55 -19.34 7.74
CA LYS A 164 19.81 -18.68 8.04
C LYS A 164 19.85 -17.25 7.51
N GLU A 165 19.40 -17.02 6.28
CA GLU A 165 19.46 -15.72 5.62
C GLU A 165 18.46 -14.72 6.24
N ASN A 166 17.35 -15.20 6.80
CA ASN A 166 16.28 -14.40 7.36
C ASN A 166 16.23 -14.40 8.91
N SER A 167 17.20 -15.01 9.58
CA SER A 167 17.18 -15.22 11.04
C SER A 167 16.97 -13.95 11.86
N PHE A 168 17.42 -12.77 11.37
CA PHE A 168 17.36 -11.50 12.09
C PHE A 168 15.93 -11.00 12.38
N TRP A 169 14.95 -11.42 11.60
CA TRP A 169 13.53 -11.13 11.81
C TRP A 169 12.71 -12.39 12.05
N LEU A 170 13.00 -13.46 11.31
CA LEU A 170 12.23 -14.69 11.30
C LEU A 170 12.21 -15.38 12.67
N ASP A 171 13.33 -15.35 13.38
CA ASP A 171 13.41 -15.93 14.72
C ASP A 171 12.59 -15.17 15.76
N ASN A 172 12.53 -13.85 15.67
CA ASN A 172 11.71 -13.01 16.54
C ASN A 172 10.22 -13.24 16.26
N ASP A 173 9.82 -13.26 14.99
CA ASP A 173 8.43 -13.46 14.61
C ASP A 173 7.91 -14.86 14.96
N ALA A 174 8.75 -15.89 14.77
CA ALA A 174 8.41 -17.25 15.18
C ALA A 174 8.34 -17.42 16.71
N LEU A 175 9.20 -16.73 17.45
CA LEU A 175 9.13 -16.69 18.91
C LEU A 175 7.85 -16.03 19.41
N TYR A 176 7.43 -14.92 18.78
CA TYR A 176 6.15 -14.27 19.10
C TYR A 176 4.96 -15.19 18.85
N GLU A 177 4.98 -15.99 17.77
CA GLU A 177 3.92 -16.96 17.50
C GLU A 177 3.81 -17.99 18.63
N ALA A 178 4.94 -18.55 19.07
CA ALA A 178 4.99 -19.49 20.19
C ALA A 178 4.50 -18.87 21.50
N LEU A 179 4.88 -17.62 21.77
CA LEU A 179 4.42 -16.89 22.95
C LEU A 179 2.92 -16.55 22.88
N SER A 180 2.39 -16.27 21.67
CA SER A 180 0.95 -16.06 21.49
C SER A 180 0.16 -17.32 21.84
N ILE A 181 0.68 -18.50 21.50
CA ILE A 181 0.09 -19.80 21.87
C ILE A 181 0.21 -20.01 23.38
N GLU A 182 1.39 -19.78 23.97
CA GLU A 182 1.62 -19.92 25.41
C GLU A 182 0.68 -19.05 26.26
N ASN A 183 0.46 -17.80 25.81
CA ASN A 183 -0.38 -16.83 26.52
C ASN A 183 -1.86 -16.86 26.06
N GLY A 184 -2.23 -17.70 25.09
CA GLY A 184 -3.59 -17.86 24.58
C GLY A 184 -4.14 -16.61 23.86
N ASN A 185 -3.28 -15.67 23.44
CA ASN A 185 -3.66 -14.43 22.79
C ASN A 185 -2.51 -13.85 21.96
N ASP A 186 -2.81 -13.30 20.77
CA ASP A 186 -1.85 -12.66 19.87
C ASP A 186 -1.66 -11.15 20.12
N TYR A 187 -2.30 -10.59 21.17
CA TYR A 187 -2.17 -9.20 21.59
C TYR A 187 -1.33 -9.11 22.86
N TRP A 188 -0.03 -8.92 22.73
CA TRP A 188 0.94 -9.02 23.83
C TRP A 188 0.72 -8.03 24.98
N TYR A 189 0.07 -6.90 24.76
CA TYR A 189 -0.22 -5.91 25.82
C TYR A 189 -1.06 -6.49 26.97
N ILE A 190 -1.90 -7.51 26.69
CA ILE A 190 -2.77 -8.15 27.70
C ILE A 190 -2.22 -9.47 28.25
N TRP A 191 -1.03 -9.94 27.80
CA TRP A 191 -0.42 -11.13 28.38
C TRP A 191 -0.24 -10.98 29.88
N GLN A 192 -0.44 -12.06 30.63
CA GLN A 192 -0.30 -12.02 32.09
C GLN A 192 1.16 -12.16 32.52
N ASN A 193 2.01 -12.76 31.72
CA ASN A 193 3.43 -12.93 32.02
C ASN A 193 4.21 -11.66 31.61
N GLU A 194 4.59 -10.88 32.61
CA GLU A 194 5.35 -9.63 32.39
C GLU A 194 6.74 -9.86 31.78
N THR A 195 7.35 -11.03 32.02
CA THR A 195 8.61 -11.41 31.37
C THR A 195 8.39 -11.59 29.86
N ASP A 196 7.34 -12.28 29.44
CA ASP A 196 7.02 -12.54 28.05
C ASP A 196 6.73 -11.24 27.28
N LYS A 197 6.13 -10.23 27.93
CA LYS A 197 5.90 -8.91 27.34
C LYS A 197 7.18 -8.19 26.92
N ARG A 198 8.32 -8.46 27.60
CA ARG A 198 9.57 -7.72 27.40
C ARG A 198 10.76 -8.60 27.05
N LEU A 199 10.49 -9.81 26.58
CA LEU A 199 11.49 -10.88 26.47
C LEU A 199 12.70 -10.52 25.58
N LEU A 200 12.51 -9.64 24.59
CA LEU A 200 13.58 -9.11 23.73
C LEU A 200 14.08 -7.72 24.16
N ASN A 201 13.62 -7.20 25.31
CA ASN A 201 13.98 -5.87 25.82
C ASN A 201 14.45 -5.92 27.31
N PRO A 202 15.54 -6.66 27.63
CA PRO A 202 16.09 -6.71 28.97
C PRO A 202 16.71 -5.36 29.36
N LYS A 203 16.48 -4.90 30.59
CA LYS A 203 17.00 -3.62 31.13
C LYS A 203 18.36 -3.75 31.81
N ASN A 204 18.78 -4.96 32.15
CA ASN A 204 20.04 -5.24 32.86
C ASN A 204 20.54 -6.65 32.54
N GLU A 205 21.76 -7.00 32.97
CA GLU A 205 22.40 -8.28 32.71
C GLU A 205 21.68 -9.47 33.42
N ASP A 206 21.05 -9.26 34.55
CA ASP A 206 20.30 -10.33 35.25
C ASP A 206 19.00 -10.65 34.50
N GLU A 207 18.27 -9.62 34.03
CA GLU A 207 17.13 -9.83 33.13
C GLU A 207 17.57 -10.53 31.82
N LYS A 208 18.69 -10.12 31.26
CA LYS A 208 19.21 -10.73 30.03
C LYS A 208 19.44 -12.24 30.19
N LYS A 209 20.01 -12.67 31.32
CA LYS A 209 20.21 -14.10 31.64
C LYS A 209 18.88 -14.82 31.83
N ALA A 210 17.96 -14.21 32.63
CA ALA A 210 16.66 -14.78 32.88
C ALA A 210 15.82 -14.91 31.60
N PHE A 211 15.83 -13.88 30.74
CA PHE A 211 15.11 -13.87 29.47
C PHE A 211 15.69 -14.88 28.48
N ALA A 212 17.02 -15.02 28.41
CA ALA A 212 17.66 -16.04 27.59
C ALA A 212 17.23 -17.46 28.02
N LYS A 213 17.11 -17.72 29.34
CA LYS A 213 16.56 -18.98 29.86
C LYS A 213 15.11 -19.18 29.42
N ARG A 214 14.27 -18.16 29.57
CA ARG A 214 12.85 -18.21 29.16
C ARG A 214 12.70 -18.42 27.64
N ILE A 215 13.52 -17.76 26.82
CA ILE A 215 13.55 -17.98 25.37
C ILE A 215 13.83 -19.44 25.04
N ASN A 216 14.83 -20.05 25.71
CA ASN A 216 15.16 -21.46 25.49
C ASN A 216 14.02 -22.39 25.94
N GLU A 217 13.34 -22.10 27.05
CA GLU A 217 12.17 -22.85 27.50
C GLU A 217 11.05 -22.83 26.44
N ILE A 218 10.72 -21.65 25.90
CA ILE A 218 9.69 -21.48 24.85
C ILE A 218 10.14 -22.20 23.57
N LYS A 219 11.36 -22.01 23.13
CA LYS A 219 11.89 -22.67 21.90
C LYS A 219 11.84 -24.19 22.01
N THR A 220 12.13 -24.75 23.19
CA THR A 220 12.06 -26.19 23.40
C THR A 220 10.61 -26.70 23.46
N LYS A 221 9.73 -25.97 24.15
CA LYS A 221 8.33 -26.37 24.31
C LYS A 221 7.53 -26.31 23.02
N TYR A 222 7.82 -25.31 22.18
CA TYR A 222 7.08 -24.97 20.94
C TYR A 222 7.95 -25.10 19.68
N GLU A 223 8.88 -26.06 19.66
CA GLU A 223 9.82 -26.24 18.54
C GLU A 223 9.08 -26.46 17.21
N ASP A 224 8.03 -27.31 17.21
CA ASP A 224 7.27 -27.64 15.99
C ASP A 224 6.47 -26.45 15.47
N GLU A 225 5.87 -25.65 16.35
CA GLU A 225 5.13 -24.44 16.01
C GLU A 225 6.05 -23.34 15.45
N ILE A 226 7.24 -23.20 16.04
CA ILE A 226 8.27 -22.27 15.56
C ILE A 226 8.74 -22.66 14.15
N GLU A 227 9.05 -23.95 13.94
CA GLU A 227 9.48 -24.43 12.64
C GLU A 227 8.33 -24.42 11.61
N PHE A 228 7.11 -24.70 12.01
CA PHE A 228 5.92 -24.53 11.17
C PHE A 228 5.74 -23.08 10.70
N TYR A 229 5.89 -22.10 11.60
CA TYR A 229 5.85 -20.68 11.21
C TYR A 229 6.90 -20.35 10.16
N LYS A 230 8.15 -20.79 10.40
CA LYS A 230 9.26 -20.57 9.46
C LYS A 230 9.02 -21.25 8.12
N PHE A 231 8.43 -22.45 8.13
CA PHE A 231 8.02 -23.16 6.92
C PHE A 231 7.00 -22.39 6.12
N CYS A 232 5.95 -21.83 6.74
CA CYS A 232 4.96 -21.03 6.04
C CYS A 232 5.60 -19.81 5.35
N GLN A 233 6.53 -19.12 6.03
CA GLN A 233 7.25 -17.99 5.43
C GLN A 233 8.15 -18.42 4.26
N PHE A 234 8.81 -19.57 4.38
CA PHE A 234 9.62 -20.15 3.30
C PHE A 234 8.80 -20.48 2.05
N ILE A 235 7.67 -21.17 2.22
CA ILE A 235 6.77 -21.52 1.10
C ILE A 235 6.29 -20.24 0.39
N LEU A 236 5.82 -19.26 1.17
CA LEU A 236 5.34 -17.99 0.64
C LEU A 236 6.43 -17.25 -0.16
N GLU A 237 7.65 -17.16 0.38
CA GLU A 237 8.76 -16.49 -0.31
C GLU A 237 9.08 -17.18 -1.64
N LYS A 238 9.13 -18.51 -1.66
CA LYS A 238 9.37 -19.30 -2.89
C LYS A 238 8.31 -19.05 -3.96
N GLN A 239 7.03 -19.05 -3.59
CA GLN A 239 5.94 -18.76 -4.54
C GLN A 239 5.99 -17.31 -5.01
N ASN A 240 6.23 -16.35 -4.11
CA ASN A 240 6.36 -14.95 -4.44
C ASN A 240 7.50 -14.68 -5.45
N GLU A 241 8.68 -15.30 -5.23
CA GLU A 241 9.80 -15.20 -6.17
C GLU A 241 9.44 -15.69 -7.58
N GLU A 242 8.73 -16.81 -7.67
CA GLU A 242 8.32 -17.38 -8.94
C GLU A 242 7.34 -16.45 -9.67
N THR A 243 6.33 -15.96 -8.96
CA THR A 243 5.34 -15.04 -9.52
C THR A 243 5.98 -13.73 -9.96
N LYS A 244 6.91 -13.17 -9.17
CA LYS A 244 7.62 -11.94 -9.55
C LYS A 244 8.49 -12.13 -10.80
N LYS A 245 9.20 -13.25 -10.90
CA LYS A 245 9.96 -13.63 -12.11
C LYS A 245 9.03 -13.78 -13.32
N TYR A 246 7.85 -14.39 -13.11
CA TYR A 246 6.82 -14.52 -14.14
C TYR A 246 6.33 -13.15 -14.61
N ALA A 247 5.93 -12.27 -13.69
CA ALA A 247 5.46 -10.93 -14.01
C ALA A 247 6.49 -10.10 -14.78
N LEU A 248 7.76 -10.12 -14.34
CA LEU A 248 8.86 -9.43 -15.04
C LEU A 248 9.05 -9.96 -16.46
N LYS A 249 8.97 -11.28 -16.68
CA LYS A 249 9.02 -11.89 -18.02
C LYS A 249 7.88 -11.42 -18.92
N LYS A 250 6.73 -11.05 -18.34
CA LYS A 250 5.58 -10.49 -19.06
C LYS A 250 5.65 -8.96 -19.21
N GLY A 251 6.72 -8.32 -18.75
CA GLY A 251 6.88 -6.87 -18.79
C GLY A 251 6.13 -6.11 -17.69
N ILE A 252 5.62 -6.83 -16.68
CA ILE A 252 4.92 -6.25 -15.54
C ILE A 252 5.87 -6.13 -14.35
N LYS A 253 5.99 -4.92 -13.80
CA LYS A 253 6.70 -4.63 -12.56
C LYS A 253 5.72 -4.61 -11.40
N MET A 254 6.04 -5.28 -10.30
CA MET A 254 5.25 -5.19 -9.08
C MET A 254 5.75 -4.04 -8.22
N ILE A 255 4.82 -3.22 -7.73
CA ILE A 255 5.05 -2.11 -6.80
C ILE A 255 4.47 -2.55 -5.45
N ALA A 256 5.31 -2.58 -4.40
CA ALA A 256 4.86 -2.87 -3.04
C ALA A 256 4.17 -1.65 -2.42
N ASP A 257 3.43 -1.90 -1.34
CA ASP A 257 2.87 -0.86 -0.49
C ASP A 257 3.44 -0.99 0.93
N ARG A 258 4.10 0.08 1.41
CA ARG A 258 4.63 0.18 2.77
C ARG A 258 3.63 0.94 3.63
N GLN A 259 2.89 0.21 4.48
CA GLN A 259 2.05 0.84 5.50
C GLN A 259 2.90 1.67 6.49
N VAL A 260 2.36 2.76 7.01
CA VAL A 260 3.05 3.56 8.03
C VAL A 260 3.17 2.81 9.37
N ALA A 261 2.24 1.91 9.63
CA ALA A 261 2.13 1.13 10.86
C ALA A 261 3.28 0.14 11.08
N PHE A 262 3.55 -0.11 12.36
CA PHE A 262 4.19 -1.33 12.84
C PHE A 262 3.11 -2.17 13.53
N SER A 263 3.08 -3.47 13.26
CA SER A 263 2.14 -4.38 13.90
C SER A 263 2.45 -4.56 15.40
N ASP A 264 1.50 -5.16 16.14
CA ASP A 264 1.77 -5.50 17.54
C ASP A 264 2.95 -6.45 17.70
N ARG A 265 3.17 -7.36 16.73
CA ARG A 265 4.33 -8.24 16.70
C ARG A 265 5.63 -7.47 16.55
N ASP A 266 5.66 -6.51 15.62
CA ASP A 266 6.82 -5.63 15.44
C ASP A 266 7.06 -4.75 16.67
N ALA A 267 5.98 -4.21 17.26
CA ALA A 267 6.03 -3.45 18.51
C ALA A 267 6.66 -4.25 19.65
N TRP A 268 6.35 -5.55 19.76
CA TRP A 268 6.94 -6.44 20.74
C TRP A 268 8.40 -6.78 20.41
N ALA A 269 8.68 -7.12 19.14
CA ALA A 269 10.01 -7.58 18.72
C ALA A 269 11.08 -6.48 18.81
N TYR A 270 10.69 -5.24 18.61
CA TYR A 270 11.60 -4.10 18.49
C TYR A 270 11.32 -3.00 19.52
N GLN A 271 10.78 -3.36 20.70
CA GLN A 271 10.42 -2.42 21.77
C GLN A 271 11.49 -1.37 22.08
N SER A 272 12.76 -1.79 22.16
CA SER A 272 13.90 -0.92 22.49
C SER A 272 14.17 0.18 21.45
N LEU A 273 13.56 0.08 20.27
CA LEU A 273 13.75 1.00 19.16
C LEU A 273 12.62 2.01 19.02
N PHE A 274 11.55 1.87 19.79
CA PHE A 274 10.40 2.77 19.75
C PHE A 274 10.42 3.79 20.89
N LEU A 275 9.85 4.95 20.63
CA LEU A 275 9.72 6.05 21.57
C LEU A 275 8.70 5.69 22.65
N GLU A 276 9.19 5.48 23.87
CA GLU A 276 8.37 5.02 25.01
C GLU A 276 7.27 6.03 25.33
N GLY A 277 6.03 5.53 25.46
CA GLY A 277 4.86 6.31 25.87
C GLY A 277 4.22 7.15 24.76
N TRP A 278 4.68 7.03 23.51
CA TRP A 278 4.17 7.76 22.35
C TRP A 278 3.67 6.85 21.26
N PHE A 279 2.56 7.26 20.63
CA PHE A 279 2.01 6.61 19.46
C PHE A 279 1.90 7.57 18.28
N LEU A 280 1.97 7.01 17.08
CA LEU A 280 1.68 7.68 15.83
C LEU A 280 0.17 7.86 15.66
N GLY A 281 -0.24 9.05 15.22
CA GLY A 281 -1.62 9.37 14.89
C GLY A 281 -1.69 10.43 13.79
N CYS A 282 -2.88 10.97 13.60
CA CYS A 282 -3.14 12.09 12.70
C CYS A 282 -3.72 13.26 13.51
N PRO A 283 -3.30 14.50 13.23
CA PRO A 283 -3.91 15.67 13.88
C PRO A 283 -5.37 15.82 13.47
N PRO A 284 -6.15 16.67 14.18
CA PRO A 284 -7.47 17.08 13.75
C PRO A 284 -7.47 17.58 12.30
N ASP A 285 -8.37 17.03 11.49
CA ASP A 285 -8.52 17.36 10.08
C ASP A 285 -9.99 17.42 9.63
N TYR A 286 -10.21 17.49 8.33
CA TYR A 286 -11.56 17.50 7.74
C TYR A 286 -12.34 16.19 8.05
N PHE A 287 -11.65 15.05 8.13
CA PHE A 287 -12.26 13.74 8.33
C PHE A 287 -12.52 13.42 9.80
N SER A 288 -11.68 13.94 10.70
CA SER A 288 -11.78 13.70 12.15
C SER A 288 -11.46 14.97 12.94
N LYS A 289 -12.47 15.54 13.59
CA LYS A 289 -12.29 16.74 14.45
C LYS A 289 -11.45 16.48 15.69
N ASP A 290 -11.42 15.24 16.16
CA ASP A 290 -10.63 14.80 17.32
C ASP A 290 -9.25 14.21 16.92
N GLY A 291 -8.89 14.29 15.62
CA GLY A 291 -7.75 13.57 15.07
C GLY A 291 -7.98 12.05 15.04
N GLN A 292 -6.96 11.30 14.64
CA GLN A 292 -7.03 9.85 14.54
C GLN A 292 -5.97 9.22 15.44
N ALA A 293 -6.40 8.48 16.46
CA ALA A 293 -5.55 7.73 17.38
C ALA A 293 -5.27 6.33 16.78
N TRP A 294 -4.20 6.19 16.02
CA TRP A 294 -3.88 4.93 15.35
C TRP A 294 -3.26 3.87 16.27
N GLY A 295 -2.59 4.30 17.36
CA GLY A 295 -2.00 3.37 18.33
C GLY A 295 -0.74 2.67 17.85
N PHE A 296 -0.13 3.11 16.74
CA PHE A 296 1.10 2.51 16.22
C PHE A 296 2.32 3.10 16.93
N PRO A 297 3.33 2.27 17.29
CA PRO A 297 4.56 2.79 17.85
C PRO A 297 5.32 3.64 16.82
N VAL A 298 6.06 4.63 17.32
CA VAL A 298 6.89 5.51 16.50
C VAL A 298 8.37 5.27 16.83
N MET A 299 9.24 5.30 15.81
CA MET A 299 10.68 5.10 16.01
C MET A 299 11.27 6.18 16.92
N ASP A 300 12.10 5.76 17.88
CA ASP A 300 12.84 6.68 18.75
C ASP A 300 13.93 7.40 17.92
N PRO A 301 13.89 8.74 17.81
CA PRO A 301 14.89 9.50 17.07
C PRO A 301 16.32 9.24 17.55
N GLU A 302 16.52 8.96 18.85
CA GLU A 302 17.84 8.68 19.43
C GLU A 302 18.40 7.30 19.01
N LYS A 303 17.55 6.39 18.54
CA LYS A 303 17.92 5.06 18.02
C LYS A 303 18.18 5.04 16.51
N MET A 304 17.77 6.10 15.81
CA MET A 304 17.89 6.15 14.35
C MET A 304 19.32 6.38 13.87
N TYR A 305 20.10 7.17 14.62
CA TYR A 305 21.46 7.57 14.23
C TYR A 305 22.41 7.58 15.42
N ASN A 306 23.65 7.14 15.18
CA ASN A 306 24.73 7.28 16.13
C ASN A 306 25.26 8.74 16.15
N LYS A 307 26.07 9.08 17.16
CA LYS A 307 26.64 10.42 17.31
C LYS A 307 27.54 10.84 16.15
N ASP A 308 28.19 9.90 15.48
CA ASP A 308 29.02 10.11 14.28
C ASP A 308 28.20 10.27 12.99
N GLY A 309 26.87 10.16 13.09
CA GLY A 309 25.96 10.28 11.95
C GLY A 309 25.75 9.00 11.13
N SER A 310 26.37 7.88 11.51
CA SER A 310 26.04 6.55 10.97
C SER A 310 24.65 6.09 11.43
N LEU A 311 24.11 5.02 10.80
CA LEU A 311 22.83 4.48 11.21
C LEU A 311 22.94 3.79 12.57
N GLY A 312 22.05 4.15 13.48
CA GLY A 312 21.80 3.42 14.72
C GLY A 312 20.96 2.14 14.46
N GLU A 313 20.65 1.40 15.51
CA GLU A 313 19.89 0.14 15.39
C GLU A 313 18.52 0.33 14.72
N GLY A 314 17.79 1.40 15.06
CA GLY A 314 16.52 1.75 14.42
C GLY A 314 16.68 2.10 12.95
N GLY A 315 17.74 2.85 12.61
CA GLY A 315 18.07 3.18 11.21
C GLY A 315 18.43 1.94 10.39
N ILE A 316 19.15 0.99 10.97
CA ILE A 316 19.50 -0.29 10.34
C ILE A 316 18.23 -1.13 10.11
N LEU A 317 17.34 -1.23 11.11
CA LEU A 317 16.07 -1.93 10.97
C LEU A 317 15.26 -1.37 9.79
N MET A 318 15.07 -0.05 9.76
CA MET A 318 14.33 0.62 8.68
C MET A 318 14.98 0.41 7.32
N LYS A 319 16.32 0.46 7.25
CA LYS A 319 17.03 0.23 5.99
C LYS A 319 16.88 -1.20 5.49
N ASN A 320 16.95 -2.19 6.37
CA ASN A 320 16.74 -3.60 6.03
C ASN A 320 15.31 -3.83 5.52
N LEU A 321 14.31 -3.19 6.13
CA LEU A 321 12.93 -3.24 5.69
C LEU A 321 12.78 -2.73 4.24
N PHE A 322 13.21 -1.50 3.96
CA PHE A 322 13.13 -0.94 2.61
C PHE A 322 13.94 -1.74 1.60
N LYS A 323 15.12 -2.22 1.99
CA LYS A 323 15.95 -3.07 1.14
C LYS A 323 15.25 -4.36 0.74
N LYS A 324 14.62 -5.08 1.71
CA LYS A 324 13.81 -6.27 1.42
C LYS A 324 12.67 -5.93 0.45
N MET A 325 11.94 -4.84 0.70
CA MET A 325 10.83 -4.44 -0.16
C MET A 325 11.27 -4.13 -1.60
N PHE A 326 12.37 -3.39 -1.79
CA PHE A 326 12.90 -3.09 -3.12
C PHE A 326 13.48 -4.32 -3.84
N GLN A 327 14.15 -5.22 -3.12
CA GLN A 327 14.64 -6.49 -3.68
C GLN A 327 13.50 -7.36 -4.18
N GLU A 328 12.40 -7.39 -3.44
CA GLU A 328 11.24 -8.17 -3.79
C GLU A 328 10.35 -7.50 -4.85
N ASN A 329 10.38 -6.18 -4.97
CA ASN A 329 9.47 -5.42 -5.84
C ASN A 329 10.23 -4.43 -6.72
N PRO A 330 10.77 -4.88 -7.86
CA PRO A 330 11.58 -4.05 -8.74
C PRO A 330 10.79 -2.93 -9.45
N GLY A 331 9.47 -2.90 -9.32
CA GLY A 331 8.62 -1.78 -9.71
C GLY A 331 8.68 -0.60 -8.76
N GLY A 332 9.14 -0.83 -7.53
CA GLY A 332 9.26 0.17 -6.49
C GLY A 332 8.39 -0.06 -5.27
N VAL A 333 8.29 0.96 -4.45
CA VAL A 333 7.51 0.96 -3.20
C VAL A 333 6.66 2.22 -3.11
N ARG A 334 5.35 2.06 -2.93
CA ARG A 334 4.49 3.13 -2.45
C ARG A 334 4.66 3.24 -0.94
N ILE A 335 4.93 4.42 -0.45
CA ILE A 335 5.05 4.72 0.98
C ILE A 335 3.75 5.39 1.41
N ASP A 336 3.01 4.70 2.25
CA ASP A 336 1.80 5.18 2.88
C ASP A 336 2.14 6.28 3.89
N HIS A 337 1.37 7.37 3.90
CA HIS A 337 1.50 8.48 4.82
C HIS A 337 2.95 8.96 5.02
N ILE A 338 3.56 9.49 3.95
CA ILE A 338 4.97 9.93 3.96
C ILE A 338 5.30 10.91 5.09
N VAL A 339 4.31 11.67 5.55
CA VAL A 339 4.42 12.58 6.70
C VAL A 339 4.90 11.84 7.95
N GLY A 340 4.45 10.59 8.14
CA GLY A 340 4.87 9.73 9.26
C GLY A 340 6.35 9.36 9.27
N LEU A 341 7.05 9.51 8.15
CA LEU A 341 8.51 9.28 8.08
C LEU A 341 9.32 10.57 8.16
N ILE A 342 8.73 11.72 7.83
CA ILE A 342 9.45 13.00 7.76
C ILE A 342 9.21 13.84 9.01
N ASP A 343 7.95 13.99 9.43
CA ASP A 343 7.56 14.81 10.59
C ASP A 343 6.27 14.25 11.23
N PRO A 344 6.35 13.06 11.90
CA PRO A 344 5.19 12.35 12.39
C PRO A 344 4.42 13.15 13.45
N TRP A 345 3.08 13.06 13.39
CA TRP A 345 2.22 13.51 14.47
C TRP A 345 2.15 12.43 15.55
N VAL A 346 2.51 12.79 16.79
CA VAL A 346 2.61 11.84 17.89
C VAL A 346 1.74 12.29 19.07
N TYR A 347 1.21 11.30 19.80
CA TYR A 347 0.37 11.54 20.97
C TYR A 347 0.69 10.53 22.08
N LYS A 348 0.36 10.90 23.32
CA LYS A 348 0.61 10.06 24.51
C LYS A 348 -0.32 8.86 24.56
N VAL A 349 0.20 7.74 25.01
CA VAL A 349 -0.61 6.56 25.35
C VAL A 349 -1.78 6.93 26.27
N GLY A 350 -3.01 6.55 25.89
CA GLY A 350 -4.22 6.83 26.64
C GLY A 350 -4.76 8.26 26.53
N LYS A 351 -4.20 9.08 25.62
CA LYS A 351 -4.66 10.44 25.30
C LYS A 351 -5.22 10.52 23.90
N LYS A 352 -5.90 11.62 23.58
CA LYS A 352 -6.31 11.93 22.20
C LYS A 352 -5.13 12.54 21.41
N PRO A 353 -5.10 12.44 20.08
CA PRO A 353 -4.07 13.06 19.25
C PRO A 353 -4.32 14.56 19.03
N MET A 354 -4.69 15.28 20.08
CA MET A 354 -5.02 16.71 20.10
C MET A 354 -3.97 17.51 20.87
N CYS A 355 -3.73 18.76 20.45
CA CYS A 355 -2.73 19.63 21.11
C CYS A 355 -3.02 19.82 22.60
N GLU A 356 -4.27 19.99 23.00
CA GLU A 356 -4.67 20.14 24.40
C GLU A 356 -4.41 18.91 25.28
N ASP A 357 -4.30 17.73 24.66
CA ASP A 357 -3.92 16.49 25.30
C ASP A 357 -2.40 16.20 25.21
N GLY A 358 -1.62 17.16 24.73
CA GLY A 358 -0.18 17.08 24.63
C GLY A 358 0.32 16.32 23.39
N ALA A 359 -0.45 16.25 22.33
CA ALA A 359 0.04 15.78 21.03
C ALA A 359 0.81 16.88 20.30
N GLY A 360 1.70 16.47 19.39
CA GLY A 360 2.49 17.40 18.58
C GLY A 360 3.25 16.72 17.46
N ARG A 361 3.89 17.50 16.60
CA ARG A 361 4.79 16.97 15.58
C ARG A 361 6.15 16.68 16.19
N LEU A 362 6.67 15.49 15.95
CA LEU A 362 7.89 15.01 16.60
C LEU A 362 9.09 15.93 16.36
N TYR A 363 9.21 16.50 15.17
CA TYR A 363 10.36 17.33 14.78
C TYR A 363 10.04 18.82 14.60
N SER A 364 8.76 19.22 14.77
CA SER A 364 8.31 20.59 14.55
C SER A 364 7.65 21.25 15.77
N SER A 365 7.90 20.73 16.98
CA SER A 365 7.31 21.26 18.21
C SER A 365 8.39 21.74 19.20
N PRO A 366 9.15 22.83 18.90
CA PRO A 366 10.16 23.35 19.80
C PRO A 366 9.59 23.90 21.11
N GLU A 367 8.31 24.31 21.11
CA GLU A 367 7.58 24.78 22.29
C GLU A 367 7.09 23.66 23.21
N HIS A 368 7.03 22.43 22.71
CA HIS A 368 6.45 21.30 23.47
C HIS A 368 7.41 20.83 24.58
N PRO A 369 6.95 20.65 25.83
CA PRO A 369 7.83 20.35 26.97
C PRO A 369 8.70 19.10 26.77
N GLU A 370 8.18 18.07 26.11
CA GLU A 370 8.84 16.77 25.94
C GLU A 370 9.41 16.55 24.53
N LEU A 371 8.76 17.10 23.47
CA LEU A 371 9.20 16.91 22.09
C LEU A 371 10.29 17.88 21.67
N LYS A 372 10.46 19.02 22.35
CA LYS A 372 11.46 20.04 22.02
C LYS A 372 12.88 19.51 21.85
N LYS A 373 13.25 18.44 22.55
CA LYS A 373 14.57 17.82 22.43
C LYS A 373 14.81 17.17 21.06
N TYR A 374 13.76 16.87 20.31
CA TYR A 374 13.82 16.29 18.97
C TYR A 374 13.58 17.35 17.88
N ALA A 375 13.13 18.55 18.26
CA ALA A 375 12.75 19.57 17.31
C ALA A 375 13.90 19.97 16.39
N ILE A 376 13.61 20.00 15.09
CA ILE A 376 14.46 20.51 14.01
C ILE A 376 14.11 21.98 13.73
N ALA A 377 12.80 22.29 13.71
CA ALA A 377 12.33 23.67 13.68
C ALA A 377 12.64 24.36 15.00
N THR A 378 12.95 25.66 14.94
CA THR A 378 13.13 26.54 16.10
C THR A 378 11.86 27.36 16.32
N GLU A 379 11.76 28.06 17.47
CA GLU A 379 10.63 28.94 17.76
C GLU A 379 10.49 30.06 16.72
N ASP A 380 11.61 30.55 16.15
CA ASP A 380 11.63 31.59 15.10
C ASP A 380 11.07 31.07 13.76
N ASP A 381 11.08 29.77 13.53
CA ASP A 381 10.55 29.15 12.31
C ASP A 381 9.03 29.02 12.33
N LEU A 382 8.39 29.23 13.47
CA LEU A 382 6.95 29.03 13.64
C LEU A 382 6.12 30.26 13.31
N ASP A 383 4.95 30.05 12.75
CA ASP A 383 3.87 31.03 12.68
C ASP A 383 2.97 30.88 13.92
N TRP A 384 3.17 31.75 14.88
CA TRP A 384 2.45 31.75 16.15
C TRP A 384 0.97 32.18 16.03
N THR A 385 0.51 32.61 14.85
CA THR A 385 -0.90 32.90 14.57
C THR A 385 -1.69 31.63 14.24
N LEU A 386 -1.01 30.50 14.00
CA LEU A 386 -1.57 29.20 13.68
C LEU A 386 -1.43 28.23 14.86
N GLU A 387 -2.40 27.37 15.05
CA GLU A 387 -2.34 26.25 15.99
C GLU A 387 -1.23 25.25 15.59
N ALA A 388 -0.73 24.46 16.56
CA ALA A 388 0.39 23.54 16.33
C ALA A 388 0.08 22.38 15.36
N ASP A 389 -1.19 22.02 15.20
CA ASP A 389 -1.67 21.00 14.25
C ASP A 389 -1.68 21.48 12.78
N LYS A 390 -1.66 22.81 12.55
CA LYS A 390 -1.86 23.38 11.20
C LYS A 390 -0.66 23.13 10.28
N GLU A 391 -0.93 22.83 9.02
CA GLU A 391 0.06 22.45 8.00
C GLU A 391 1.16 23.53 7.80
N LYS A 392 0.77 24.80 7.87
CA LYS A 392 1.68 25.95 7.64
C LYS A 392 2.27 26.51 8.94
N ARG A 393 2.14 25.78 10.06
CA ARG A 393 2.71 26.20 11.36
C ARG A 393 4.22 26.47 11.26
N VAL A 394 4.98 25.60 10.59
CA VAL A 394 6.38 25.89 10.24
C VAL A 394 6.40 26.74 8.98
N LYS A 395 6.82 28.00 9.07
CA LYS A 395 6.81 28.98 7.96
C LYS A 395 8.09 29.02 7.16
N THR A 396 9.23 28.83 7.82
CA THR A 396 10.57 28.95 7.20
C THR A 396 11.45 27.77 7.60
N LEU A 397 12.34 27.37 6.69
CA LEU A 397 13.32 26.33 6.93
C LEU A 397 14.62 26.67 6.18
N SER A 398 15.76 26.55 6.86
CA SER A 398 17.06 26.55 6.22
C SER A 398 17.34 25.24 5.49
N ASP A 399 18.26 25.26 4.52
CA ASP A 399 18.68 24.04 3.80
C ASP A 399 19.16 22.93 4.74
N LYS A 400 19.86 23.30 5.82
CA LYS A 400 20.33 22.36 6.85
C LYS A 400 19.17 21.69 7.59
N GLN A 401 18.10 22.43 7.92
CA GLN A 401 16.91 21.86 8.53
C GLN A 401 16.19 20.91 7.56
N ILE A 402 16.05 21.29 6.29
CA ILE A 402 15.46 20.41 5.27
C ILE A 402 16.26 19.11 5.13
N GLU A 403 17.60 19.16 5.21
CA GLU A 403 18.45 17.96 5.23
C GLU A 403 18.21 17.09 6.47
N LEU A 404 18.01 17.69 7.63
CA LEU A 404 17.71 16.95 8.86
C LEU A 404 16.34 16.27 8.79
N TYR A 405 15.29 16.96 8.33
CA TYR A 405 13.96 16.36 8.10
C TYR A 405 14.01 15.24 7.06
N GLY A 406 14.79 15.43 6.00
CA GLY A 406 14.94 14.46 4.91
C GLY A 406 15.95 13.35 5.16
N ARG A 407 16.63 13.33 6.31
CA ARG A 407 17.73 12.39 6.58
C ARG A 407 17.33 10.91 6.49
N LEU A 408 16.13 10.56 6.95
CA LEU A 408 15.58 9.20 6.82
C LEU A 408 15.36 8.86 5.34
N ILE A 409 14.77 9.78 4.60
CA ILE A 409 14.50 9.59 3.16
C ILE A 409 15.82 9.37 2.41
N GLU A 410 16.80 10.23 2.62
CA GLU A 410 18.08 10.16 1.90
C GLU A 410 18.87 8.90 2.24
N LYS A 411 19.17 8.70 3.54
CA LYS A 411 20.10 7.65 3.99
C LYS A 411 19.48 6.27 4.03
N ILE A 412 18.19 6.18 4.28
CA ILE A 412 17.48 4.91 4.46
C ILE A 412 16.71 4.55 3.20
N VAL A 413 15.70 5.34 2.81
CA VAL A 413 14.80 4.96 1.71
C VAL A 413 15.52 4.99 0.36
N ILE A 414 16.07 6.14 -0.03
CA ILE A 414 16.83 6.28 -1.28
C ILE A 414 18.11 5.44 -1.23
N GLY A 415 18.78 5.37 -0.07
CA GLY A 415 19.93 4.53 0.13
C GLY A 415 19.65 3.06 -0.11
N ALA A 416 18.54 2.52 0.40
CA ALA A 416 18.12 1.13 0.17
C ALA A 416 17.75 0.88 -1.30
N ALA A 417 17.03 1.82 -1.94
CA ALA A 417 16.70 1.72 -3.36
C ALA A 417 17.97 1.62 -4.23
N LYS A 418 18.96 2.50 -4.00
CA LYS A 418 20.25 2.48 -4.71
C LYS A 418 21.02 1.18 -4.53
N GLU A 419 21.05 0.61 -3.31
CA GLU A 419 21.68 -0.69 -3.05
C GLU A 419 21.01 -1.85 -3.81
N CYS A 420 19.74 -1.68 -4.16
CA CYS A 420 18.98 -2.63 -4.99
C CYS A 420 19.03 -2.32 -6.50
N GLY A 421 19.85 -1.35 -6.92
CA GLY A 421 19.96 -0.95 -8.33
C GLY A 421 18.78 -0.11 -8.84
N LEU A 422 18.00 0.46 -7.94
CA LEU A 422 16.87 1.34 -8.23
C LEU A 422 17.23 2.81 -7.94
N ASP A 423 16.44 3.72 -8.49
CA ASP A 423 16.56 5.15 -8.22
C ASP A 423 15.32 5.69 -7.48
N LYS A 424 15.29 7.01 -7.25
CA LYS A 424 14.18 7.69 -6.59
C LYS A 424 12.82 7.53 -7.30
N ASN A 425 12.80 7.22 -8.61
CA ASN A 425 11.56 7.01 -9.36
C ASN A 425 10.85 5.70 -8.97
N ALA A 426 11.55 4.81 -8.24
CA ALA A 426 10.95 3.64 -7.63
C ALA A 426 10.24 3.94 -6.29
N ILE A 427 10.18 5.20 -5.86
CA ILE A 427 9.56 5.63 -4.60
C ILE A 427 8.32 6.46 -4.94
N VAL A 428 7.15 5.97 -4.56
CA VAL A 428 5.86 6.66 -4.67
C VAL A 428 5.43 7.08 -3.27
N CYS A 429 5.23 8.37 -3.05
CA CYS A 429 4.87 8.88 -1.73
C CYS A 429 3.37 9.22 -1.69
N GLU A 430 2.66 8.63 -0.76
CA GLU A 430 1.32 9.08 -0.44
C GLU A 430 1.45 10.37 0.40
N ASP A 431 1.21 11.50 -0.27
CA ASP A 431 1.29 12.87 0.25
C ASP A 431 -0.09 13.55 0.29
N LEU A 432 -1.14 12.74 0.47
CA LEU A 432 -2.53 13.20 0.51
C LEU A 432 -2.87 13.82 1.88
N GLY A 433 -3.77 14.78 1.87
CA GLY A 433 -4.20 15.45 3.10
C GLY A 433 -3.22 16.51 3.59
N THR A 434 -2.81 16.44 4.85
CA THR A 434 -1.98 17.44 5.55
C THR A 434 -0.55 17.49 5.05
N LEU A 435 -0.26 18.22 3.99
CA LEU A 435 1.08 18.44 3.49
C LEU A 435 1.75 19.61 4.22
N THR A 436 2.57 19.31 5.23
CA THR A 436 3.31 20.35 5.98
C THR A 436 4.46 20.94 5.16
N ASN A 437 4.89 22.16 5.49
CA ASN A 437 6.03 22.79 4.82
C ASN A 437 7.32 21.95 4.91
N PRO A 438 7.69 21.31 6.06
CA PRO A 438 8.82 20.38 6.10
C PRO A 438 8.71 19.23 5.10
N VAL A 439 7.54 18.59 5.00
CA VAL A 439 7.32 17.48 4.07
C VAL A 439 7.43 17.93 2.62
N ASP A 440 6.77 19.04 2.25
CA ASP A 440 6.85 19.62 0.90
C ASP A 440 8.30 19.98 0.51
N ALA A 441 9.04 20.60 1.43
CA ALA A 441 10.45 20.97 1.22
C ALA A 441 11.34 19.73 1.01
N VAL A 442 11.15 18.67 1.80
CA VAL A 442 11.89 17.40 1.65
C VAL A 442 11.54 16.72 0.32
N MET A 443 10.26 16.62 -0.01
CA MET A 443 9.82 16.01 -1.28
C MET A 443 10.41 16.74 -2.49
N LYS A 444 10.41 18.07 -2.48
CA LYS A 444 11.02 18.89 -3.53
C LYS A 444 12.54 18.71 -3.60
N LYS A 445 13.23 18.78 -2.46
CA LYS A 445 14.70 18.64 -2.40
C LYS A 445 15.17 17.31 -2.99
N TYR A 446 14.53 16.21 -2.63
CA TYR A 446 14.92 14.87 -3.10
C TYR A 446 14.22 14.46 -4.39
N GLY A 447 13.30 15.25 -4.92
CA GLY A 447 12.55 15.00 -6.15
C GLY A 447 11.70 13.73 -6.06
N LEU A 448 11.02 13.55 -4.93
CA LEU A 448 10.13 12.42 -4.69
C LEU A 448 8.81 12.60 -5.44
N GLN A 449 8.21 11.48 -5.83
CA GLN A 449 6.96 11.47 -6.57
C GLN A 449 5.77 11.36 -5.61
N GLY A 450 4.94 12.40 -5.56
CA GLY A 450 3.69 12.39 -4.80
C GLY A 450 2.51 11.85 -5.61
N MET A 451 1.36 11.71 -4.96
CA MET A 451 0.10 11.27 -5.57
C MET A 451 -0.85 12.43 -5.80
N ARG A 452 -1.62 12.38 -6.88
CA ARG A 452 -2.66 13.37 -7.20
C ARG A 452 -3.96 12.64 -7.51
N LEU A 453 -4.94 12.81 -6.61
CA LEU A 453 -6.25 12.19 -6.73
C LEU A 453 -7.25 13.22 -7.25
N THR A 454 -7.72 13.05 -8.47
CA THR A 454 -8.57 14.05 -9.11
C THR A 454 -9.98 14.13 -8.49
N GLN A 455 -10.40 13.15 -7.68
CA GLN A 455 -11.60 13.26 -6.84
C GLN A 455 -11.47 14.34 -5.75
N PHE A 456 -10.24 14.67 -5.31
CA PHE A 456 -9.98 15.65 -4.25
C PHE A 456 -9.71 17.06 -4.77
N VAL A 457 -9.97 17.33 -6.05
CA VAL A 457 -9.91 18.69 -6.59
C VAL A 457 -10.93 19.57 -5.85
N LEU A 458 -10.48 20.70 -5.34
CA LEU A 458 -11.36 21.77 -4.85
C LEU A 458 -11.69 22.68 -6.04
N PRO A 459 -12.87 22.55 -6.67
CA PRO A 459 -13.13 23.18 -7.96
C PRO A 459 -13.23 24.71 -7.90
N GLU A 460 -13.45 25.28 -6.72
CA GLU A 460 -13.45 26.71 -6.45
C GLU A 460 -12.03 27.33 -6.38
N LYS A 461 -10.98 26.49 -6.35
CA LYS A 461 -9.57 26.93 -6.28
C LYS A 461 -8.87 26.69 -7.62
N PRO A 462 -8.72 27.70 -8.49
CA PRO A 462 -8.11 27.55 -9.82
C PRO A 462 -6.68 27.01 -9.80
N GLU A 463 -5.92 27.32 -8.74
CA GLU A 463 -4.53 26.90 -8.52
C GLU A 463 -4.38 25.56 -7.79
N HIS A 464 -5.50 24.86 -7.48
CA HIS A 464 -5.44 23.60 -6.73
C HIS A 464 -4.49 22.59 -7.42
N PRO A 465 -3.52 21.99 -6.71
CA PRO A 465 -2.46 21.19 -7.31
C PRO A 465 -2.95 19.88 -7.95
N TYR A 466 -4.17 19.45 -7.66
CA TYR A 466 -4.77 18.24 -8.24
C TYR A 466 -5.62 18.54 -9.48
N ARG A 467 -5.84 19.81 -9.82
CA ARG A 467 -6.51 20.20 -11.06
C ARG A 467 -5.64 19.86 -12.27
N CYS A 468 -6.21 19.30 -13.32
CA CYS A 468 -5.51 18.75 -14.50
C CYS A 468 -4.38 19.65 -15.03
N LYS A 469 -4.66 20.93 -15.27
CA LYS A 469 -3.68 21.90 -15.81
C LYS A 469 -2.52 22.22 -14.86
N ASN A 470 -2.69 22.03 -13.56
CA ASN A 470 -1.69 22.33 -12.53
C ASN A 470 -0.83 21.11 -12.16
N ILE A 471 -1.23 19.90 -12.59
CA ILE A 471 -0.49 18.67 -12.32
C ILE A 471 0.87 18.73 -13.01
N THR A 472 1.94 18.46 -12.23
CA THR A 472 3.32 18.43 -12.71
C THR A 472 3.70 17.05 -13.27
N GLU A 473 4.84 16.97 -13.97
CA GLU A 473 5.30 15.71 -14.57
C GLU A 473 5.68 14.64 -13.54
N ASN A 474 6.34 15.04 -12.45
CA ASN A 474 6.92 14.12 -11.47
C ASN A 474 5.93 13.71 -10.37
N VAL A 475 4.76 13.21 -10.76
CA VAL A 475 3.72 12.70 -9.85
C VAL A 475 3.03 11.46 -10.43
N TRP A 476 2.32 10.74 -9.57
CA TRP A 476 1.38 9.69 -9.93
C TRP A 476 -0.05 10.25 -9.91
N ASN A 477 -0.71 10.25 -11.06
CA ASN A 477 -2.06 10.78 -11.21
C ASN A 477 -3.09 9.67 -11.32
N MET A 478 -4.22 9.81 -10.62
CA MET A 478 -5.29 8.82 -10.55
C MET A 478 -6.62 9.47 -10.19
N VAL A 479 -7.72 8.77 -10.46
CA VAL A 479 -9.05 9.25 -10.04
C VAL A 479 -9.30 9.01 -8.56
N GLY A 480 -8.85 7.87 -8.02
CA GLY A 480 -9.00 7.47 -6.63
C GLY A 480 -8.16 6.24 -6.31
N THR A 481 -8.18 5.81 -5.05
CA THR A 481 -7.49 4.63 -4.50
C THR A 481 -8.47 3.66 -3.87
N HIS A 482 -7.97 2.71 -3.09
CA HIS A 482 -8.77 1.76 -2.31
C HIS A 482 -9.67 2.43 -1.25
N ASP A 483 -9.34 3.65 -0.81
CA ASP A 483 -10.05 4.41 0.22
C ASP A 483 -11.10 5.38 -0.35
N ASN A 484 -11.29 5.38 -1.66
CA ASN A 484 -12.22 6.25 -2.33
C ASN A 484 -13.42 5.48 -2.89
N ASN A 485 -14.52 6.19 -3.10
CA ASN A 485 -15.59 5.66 -3.95
C ASN A 485 -15.07 5.45 -5.37
N PRO A 486 -15.53 4.38 -6.07
CA PRO A 486 -15.30 4.28 -7.52
C PRO A 486 -15.72 5.54 -8.23
N ILE A 487 -15.01 5.91 -9.31
CA ILE A 487 -15.23 7.17 -10.00
C ILE A 487 -16.67 7.32 -10.52
N ALA A 488 -17.33 6.22 -10.91
CA ALA A 488 -18.73 6.23 -11.33
C ALA A 488 -19.69 6.59 -10.17
N LYS A 489 -19.39 6.13 -8.95
CA LYS A 489 -20.16 6.46 -7.74
C LYS A 489 -19.91 7.90 -7.30
N TRP A 490 -18.66 8.37 -7.41
CA TRP A 490 -18.34 9.76 -7.21
C TRP A 490 -19.08 10.67 -8.22
N ALA A 491 -19.04 10.33 -9.52
CA ALA A 491 -19.75 11.09 -10.55
C ALA A 491 -21.26 11.15 -10.28
N GLU A 492 -21.86 10.04 -9.84
CA GLU A 492 -23.28 10.00 -9.45
C GLU A 492 -23.60 11.00 -8.33
N SER A 493 -22.72 11.16 -7.34
CA SER A 493 -22.91 12.12 -6.26
C SER A 493 -22.79 13.59 -6.70
N MET A 494 -22.18 13.86 -7.87
CA MET A 494 -21.99 15.20 -8.43
C MET A 494 -23.14 15.65 -9.35
N ILE A 495 -23.96 14.71 -9.84
CA ILE A 495 -25.05 15.04 -10.79
C ILE A 495 -26.05 15.99 -10.15
N ASN A 496 -26.42 17.04 -10.89
CA ASN A 496 -27.34 18.09 -10.50
C ASN A 496 -26.94 18.87 -9.21
N THR A 497 -25.66 18.86 -8.86
CA THR A 497 -25.12 19.64 -7.74
C THR A 497 -24.36 20.88 -8.21
N HIS A 498 -24.23 21.87 -7.34
CA HIS A 498 -23.42 23.06 -7.61
C HIS A 498 -21.93 22.68 -7.73
N GLU A 499 -21.44 21.78 -6.88
CA GLU A 499 -20.07 21.28 -6.93
C GLU A 499 -19.79 20.57 -8.25
N GLY A 500 -20.70 19.71 -8.70
CA GLY A 500 -20.60 19.04 -10.01
C GLY A 500 -20.55 20.03 -11.17
N TYR A 501 -21.30 21.13 -11.10
CA TYR A 501 -21.21 22.22 -12.10
C TYR A 501 -19.82 22.87 -12.09
N LEU A 502 -19.24 23.16 -10.92
CA LEU A 502 -17.90 23.74 -10.84
C LEU A 502 -16.82 22.78 -11.37
N HIS A 503 -16.94 21.49 -11.07
CA HIS A 503 -16.07 20.46 -11.66
C HIS A 503 -16.21 20.42 -13.19
N ALA A 504 -17.44 20.40 -13.72
CA ALA A 504 -17.69 20.37 -15.16
C ALA A 504 -17.08 21.61 -15.86
N LYS A 505 -17.24 22.80 -15.26
CA LYS A 505 -16.63 24.04 -15.77
C LYS A 505 -15.11 23.94 -15.86
N ASN A 506 -14.45 23.47 -14.78
CA ASN A 506 -12.99 23.30 -14.76
C ASN A 506 -12.52 22.27 -15.80
N LEU A 507 -13.22 21.15 -15.91
CA LEU A 507 -12.89 20.10 -16.89
C LEU A 507 -13.04 20.59 -18.34
N VAL A 508 -14.04 21.41 -18.61
CA VAL A 508 -14.21 22.02 -19.95
C VAL A 508 -13.07 23.00 -20.25
N GLU A 509 -12.70 23.85 -19.30
CA GLU A 509 -11.55 24.75 -19.47
C GLU A 509 -10.26 24.00 -19.74
N ASP A 510 -10.03 22.88 -19.05
CA ASP A 510 -8.78 22.14 -19.10
C ASP A 510 -8.69 21.13 -20.27
N LEU A 511 -9.83 20.54 -20.70
CA LEU A 511 -9.85 19.43 -21.64
C LEU A 511 -10.55 19.71 -22.96
N PHE A 512 -11.38 20.75 -23.03
CA PHE A 512 -12.20 21.12 -24.18
C PHE A 512 -12.01 22.60 -24.56
N ALA A 513 -10.80 23.12 -24.36
CA ALA A 513 -10.50 24.55 -24.59
C ALA A 513 -10.85 25.02 -26.00
N ASP A 514 -10.69 24.14 -27.02
CA ASP A 514 -10.94 24.41 -28.44
C ASP A 514 -12.37 24.05 -28.92
N ALA A 515 -13.26 23.61 -28.00
CA ALA A 515 -14.62 23.24 -28.38
C ALA A 515 -15.51 24.48 -28.56
N ASP A 516 -16.36 24.47 -29.61
CA ASP A 516 -17.32 25.55 -29.88
C ASP A 516 -18.58 25.47 -29.00
N ASN A 517 -18.91 24.27 -28.49
CA ASN A 517 -20.13 23.96 -27.71
C ASN A 517 -19.84 23.71 -26.23
N LYS A 518 -19.00 24.53 -25.59
CA LYS A 518 -18.56 24.36 -24.19
C LYS A 518 -19.72 24.28 -23.19
N ASP A 519 -20.72 25.12 -23.36
CA ASP A 519 -21.89 25.15 -22.45
C ASP A 519 -22.70 23.85 -22.54
N ASP A 520 -22.87 23.26 -23.73
CA ASP A 520 -23.54 21.98 -23.90
C ASP A 520 -22.78 20.85 -23.23
N ILE A 521 -21.43 20.88 -23.31
CA ILE A 521 -20.55 19.90 -22.65
C ILE A 521 -20.67 20.02 -21.13
N ILE A 522 -20.70 21.24 -20.57
CA ILE A 522 -20.93 21.48 -19.13
C ILE A 522 -22.29 20.90 -18.73
N VAL A 523 -23.36 21.26 -19.44
CA VAL A 523 -24.71 20.77 -19.15
C VAL A 523 -24.75 19.25 -19.18
N ARG A 524 -24.15 18.63 -20.19
CA ARG A 524 -24.09 17.18 -20.28
C ARG A 524 -23.37 16.55 -19.09
N MET A 525 -22.22 17.07 -18.67
CA MET A 525 -21.49 16.55 -17.50
C MET A 525 -22.30 16.69 -16.19
N THR A 526 -23.13 17.71 -16.06
CA THR A 526 -23.96 17.89 -14.86
C THR A 526 -25.19 16.99 -14.80
N GLN A 527 -25.56 16.33 -15.90
CA GLN A 527 -26.78 15.51 -16.02
C GLN A 527 -26.51 14.04 -16.35
N ASP A 528 -25.35 13.74 -16.95
CA ASP A 528 -24.96 12.41 -17.43
C ASP A 528 -23.73 11.91 -16.66
N LYS A 529 -23.95 11.02 -15.69
CA LYS A 529 -22.88 10.43 -14.86
C LYS A 529 -21.88 9.63 -15.65
N GLU A 530 -22.31 8.95 -16.71
CA GLU A 530 -21.41 8.13 -17.54
C GLU A 530 -20.45 9.04 -18.32
N PHE A 531 -20.96 10.18 -18.80
CA PHE A 531 -20.12 11.16 -19.48
C PHE A 531 -19.17 11.87 -18.50
N LEU A 532 -19.61 12.24 -17.30
CA LEU A 532 -18.74 12.80 -16.27
C LEU A 532 -17.65 11.79 -15.86
N THR A 533 -18.01 10.52 -15.65
CA THR A 533 -17.05 9.44 -15.38
C THR A 533 -16.01 9.33 -16.48
N PHE A 534 -16.45 9.33 -17.74
CA PHE A 534 -15.55 9.28 -18.90
C PHE A 534 -14.57 10.47 -18.90
N VAL A 535 -15.06 11.70 -18.71
CA VAL A 535 -14.20 12.90 -18.70
C VAL A 535 -13.21 12.90 -17.54
N LYS A 536 -13.62 12.42 -16.36
CA LYS A 536 -12.70 12.24 -15.21
C LYS A 536 -11.58 11.22 -15.51
N LEU A 537 -11.88 10.17 -16.25
CA LEU A 537 -10.86 9.22 -16.71
C LEU A 537 -9.96 9.81 -17.79
N VAL A 538 -10.48 10.65 -18.70
CA VAL A 538 -9.67 11.42 -19.65
C VAL A 538 -8.69 12.34 -18.93
N GLU A 539 -9.12 12.99 -17.86
CA GLU A 539 -8.34 13.96 -17.08
C GLU A 539 -6.99 13.39 -16.62
N ILE A 540 -6.94 12.15 -16.14
CA ILE A 540 -5.69 11.56 -15.64
C ILE A 540 -4.66 11.34 -16.76
N PHE A 541 -5.09 11.03 -17.98
CA PHE A 541 -4.19 10.85 -19.12
C PHE A 541 -3.84 12.18 -19.81
N ALA A 542 -4.75 13.14 -19.80
CA ALA A 542 -4.52 14.46 -20.41
C ALA A 542 -3.53 15.31 -19.61
N SER A 543 -3.42 15.11 -18.30
CA SER A 543 -2.50 15.83 -17.42
C SER A 543 -1.03 15.69 -17.85
N LYS A 544 -0.13 16.52 -17.27
CA LYS A 544 1.32 16.43 -17.52
C LYS A 544 1.99 15.29 -16.77
N ALA A 545 1.31 14.63 -15.83
CA ALA A 545 1.88 13.53 -15.06
C ALA A 545 2.43 12.43 -15.96
N ARG A 546 3.67 12.01 -15.70
CA ARG A 546 4.31 10.91 -16.45
C ARG A 546 3.85 9.54 -15.98
N ASN A 547 3.25 9.46 -14.79
CA ASN A 547 2.77 8.22 -14.21
C ASN A 547 1.28 8.29 -13.95
N VAL A 548 0.56 7.26 -14.38
CA VAL A 548 -0.89 7.13 -14.19
C VAL A 548 -1.19 5.82 -13.51
N GLN A 549 -2.11 5.85 -12.55
CA GLN A 549 -2.64 4.65 -11.90
C GLN A 549 -4.16 4.63 -12.00
N ILE A 550 -4.71 3.43 -12.01
CA ILE A 550 -6.17 3.22 -11.92
C ILE A 550 -6.46 2.07 -10.97
N PHE A 551 -7.43 2.24 -10.10
CA PHE A 551 -7.86 1.17 -9.20
C PHE A 551 -8.71 0.13 -9.96
N PHE A 552 -8.61 -1.14 -9.59
CA PHE A 552 -9.25 -2.22 -10.37
C PHE A 552 -10.77 -2.06 -10.48
N THR A 553 -11.43 -1.49 -9.46
CA THR A 553 -12.88 -1.23 -9.52
C THR A 553 -13.22 -0.22 -10.60
N ASP A 554 -12.43 0.84 -10.75
CA ASP A 554 -12.63 1.84 -11.80
C ASP A 554 -12.35 1.26 -13.18
N PHE A 555 -11.29 0.48 -13.32
CA PHE A 555 -10.92 -0.12 -14.60
C PHE A 555 -11.97 -1.12 -15.10
N PHE A 556 -12.47 -2.00 -14.23
CA PHE A 556 -13.46 -3.03 -14.56
C PHE A 556 -14.91 -2.55 -14.39
N LYS A 557 -15.15 -1.28 -14.10
CA LYS A 557 -16.49 -0.68 -13.87
C LYS A 557 -17.27 -1.37 -12.74
N ILE A 558 -16.59 -1.74 -11.67
CA ILE A 558 -17.22 -2.31 -10.48
C ILE A 558 -17.63 -1.14 -9.58
N ASN A 559 -18.92 -0.90 -9.45
CA ASN A 559 -19.46 0.26 -8.70
C ASN A 559 -19.62 -0.03 -7.21
N GLU A 560 -18.59 -0.63 -6.58
CA GLU A 560 -18.56 -0.98 -5.17
C GLU A 560 -17.33 -0.39 -4.48
N THR A 561 -17.54 0.25 -3.33
CA THR A 561 -16.46 0.80 -2.51
C THR A 561 -15.67 -0.34 -1.88
N TYR A 562 -14.33 -0.30 -2.01
CA TYR A 562 -13.44 -1.34 -1.52
C TYR A 562 -13.19 -1.23 -0.01
N ASN A 563 -12.87 -0.03 0.44
CA ASN A 563 -12.67 0.29 1.85
C ASN A 563 -13.31 1.64 2.18
N THR A 564 -13.90 1.73 3.37
CA THR A 564 -14.42 2.99 3.93
C THR A 564 -13.59 3.34 5.14
N PRO A 565 -12.68 4.34 5.07
CA PRO A 565 -11.82 4.74 6.17
C PRO A 565 -12.60 5.01 7.47
N GLY A 566 -12.01 4.65 8.60
CA GLY A 566 -12.64 4.82 9.92
C GLY A 566 -13.75 3.83 10.24
N THR A 567 -14.00 2.83 9.38
CA THR A 567 -14.97 1.75 9.64
C THR A 567 -14.30 0.40 9.72
N SER A 568 -14.94 -0.55 10.40
CA SER A 568 -14.53 -1.95 10.47
C SER A 568 -15.67 -2.86 10.04
N GLY A 569 -15.35 -4.07 9.59
CA GLY A 569 -16.34 -5.09 9.22
C GLY A 569 -16.00 -5.78 7.90
N ASP A 570 -16.74 -6.87 7.61
CA ASP A 570 -16.52 -7.76 6.47
C ASP A 570 -16.74 -7.13 5.09
N GLN A 571 -17.33 -5.92 5.03
CA GLN A 571 -17.50 -5.17 3.80
C GLN A 571 -16.17 -4.59 3.30
N ASN A 572 -15.26 -4.22 4.21
CA ASN A 572 -13.96 -3.68 3.87
C ASN A 572 -12.99 -4.79 3.46
N TRP A 573 -12.09 -4.51 2.53
CA TRP A 573 -11.00 -5.40 2.09
C TRP A 573 -11.44 -6.75 1.50
N SER A 574 -12.75 -6.93 1.26
CA SER A 574 -13.31 -8.23 0.83
C SER A 574 -13.58 -8.35 -0.67
N LEU A 575 -13.67 -7.23 -1.39
CA LEU A 575 -14.00 -7.23 -2.82
C LEU A 575 -12.87 -7.85 -3.65
N ARG A 576 -13.24 -8.78 -4.52
CA ARG A 576 -12.32 -9.45 -5.45
C ARG A 576 -12.77 -9.27 -6.89
N LEU A 577 -11.82 -9.33 -7.80
CA LEU A 577 -12.13 -9.41 -9.21
C LEU A 577 -12.84 -10.75 -9.50
N PRO A 578 -14.02 -10.75 -10.15
CA PRO A 578 -14.77 -11.97 -10.44
C PRO A 578 -13.98 -12.95 -11.32
N ASN A 579 -14.29 -14.26 -11.23
CA ASN A 579 -13.63 -15.29 -12.03
C ASN A 579 -13.76 -15.04 -13.54
N ASN A 580 -14.91 -14.51 -13.96
CA ASN A 580 -15.23 -14.17 -15.35
C ASN A 580 -14.81 -12.76 -15.77
N TYR A 581 -13.84 -12.13 -15.08
CA TYR A 581 -13.39 -10.74 -15.38
C TYR A 581 -12.97 -10.53 -16.84
N LYS A 582 -12.55 -11.58 -17.54
CA LYS A 582 -12.19 -11.51 -18.97
C LYS A 582 -13.39 -11.27 -19.89
N ASP A 583 -14.58 -11.57 -19.42
CA ASP A 583 -15.85 -11.36 -20.14
C ASP A 583 -16.48 -10.00 -19.78
N MET A 584 -15.92 -9.29 -18.78
CA MET A 584 -16.36 -7.95 -18.41
C MET A 584 -15.92 -6.94 -19.47
N THR A 585 -16.73 -5.91 -19.66
CA THR A 585 -16.36 -4.76 -20.51
C THR A 585 -15.71 -3.70 -19.62
N PRO A 586 -14.36 -3.53 -19.69
CA PRO A 586 -13.68 -2.51 -18.93
C PRO A 586 -14.03 -1.10 -19.43
N ILE A 587 -13.39 -0.08 -18.90
CA ILE A 587 -13.47 1.28 -19.46
C ILE A 587 -13.06 1.29 -20.93
N ASP A 588 -13.67 2.17 -21.74
CA ASP A 588 -13.24 2.38 -23.13
C ASP A 588 -11.93 3.17 -23.16
N LEU A 589 -10.82 2.43 -22.96
CA LEU A 589 -9.49 3.02 -22.90
C LEU A 589 -9.08 3.68 -24.21
N HIS A 590 -9.54 3.16 -25.37
CA HIS A 590 -9.27 3.78 -26.65
C HIS A 590 -9.93 5.14 -26.78
N ALA A 591 -11.22 5.26 -26.47
CA ALA A 591 -11.93 6.54 -26.48
C ALA A 591 -11.35 7.54 -25.48
N ILE A 592 -10.94 7.07 -24.27
CA ILE A 592 -10.29 7.89 -23.24
C ILE A 592 -8.97 8.45 -23.75
N LEU A 593 -8.09 7.61 -24.30
CA LEU A 593 -6.78 8.03 -24.82
C LEU A 593 -6.90 8.95 -26.03
N LYS A 594 -7.86 8.65 -26.91
CA LYS A 594 -8.22 9.52 -28.03
C LYS A 594 -8.59 10.93 -27.55
N GLN A 595 -9.52 11.03 -26.61
CA GLN A 595 -9.96 12.32 -26.07
C GLN A 595 -8.82 13.03 -25.33
N ALA A 596 -7.96 12.29 -24.62
CA ALA A 596 -6.78 12.86 -23.96
C ALA A 596 -5.76 13.46 -24.96
N ILE A 597 -5.60 12.86 -26.15
CA ILE A 597 -4.78 13.44 -27.23
C ILE A 597 -5.45 14.70 -27.79
N LEU A 598 -6.75 14.66 -28.04
CA LEU A 598 -7.51 15.80 -28.54
C LEU A 598 -7.44 17.01 -27.61
N SER A 599 -7.48 16.78 -26.27
CA SER A 599 -7.40 17.85 -25.27
C SER A 599 -6.05 18.56 -25.17
N ARG A 600 -5.01 18.08 -25.89
CA ARG A 600 -3.71 18.77 -26.00
C ARG A 600 -3.68 19.90 -27.01
N GLY A 601 -4.80 20.19 -27.69
CA GLY A 601 -4.97 21.25 -28.67
C GLY A 601 -4.89 20.80 -30.13
N LYS A 602 -5.40 21.64 -31.02
CA LYS A 602 -5.57 21.33 -32.48
C LYS A 602 -4.28 20.90 -33.14
N GLU A 603 -3.19 21.66 -32.99
CA GLU A 603 -1.90 21.35 -33.60
C GLU A 603 -1.37 19.97 -33.18
N PHE A 604 -1.48 19.65 -31.88
CA PHE A 604 -1.07 18.34 -31.37
C PHE A 604 -1.94 17.21 -31.94
N ALA A 605 -3.25 17.43 -32.02
CA ALA A 605 -4.20 16.47 -32.58
C ALA A 605 -3.94 16.22 -34.10
N GLU A 606 -3.69 17.26 -34.88
CA GLU A 606 -3.36 17.15 -36.29
C GLU A 606 -2.08 16.34 -36.52
N LYS A 607 -1.02 16.59 -35.75
CA LYS A 607 0.23 15.83 -35.75
C LYS A 607 0.03 14.34 -35.51
N HIS A 608 -0.96 13.96 -34.70
CA HIS A 608 -1.26 12.58 -34.33
C HIS A 608 -2.55 12.03 -34.93
N SER A 609 -3.07 12.67 -36.02
CA SER A 609 -4.33 12.33 -36.67
C SER A 609 -4.46 10.86 -37.09
N LYS A 610 -3.38 10.24 -37.56
CA LYS A 610 -3.36 8.81 -37.90
C LYS A 610 -3.60 7.88 -36.70
N LEU A 611 -3.07 8.22 -35.53
CA LEU A 611 -3.31 7.46 -34.31
C LEU A 611 -4.74 7.68 -33.79
N ILE A 612 -5.20 8.94 -33.77
CA ILE A 612 -6.57 9.33 -33.42
C ILE A 612 -7.61 8.57 -34.23
N ALA A 613 -7.36 8.38 -35.54
CA ALA A 613 -8.27 7.66 -36.44
C ALA A 613 -8.33 6.14 -36.16
N LYS A 614 -7.32 5.57 -35.50
CA LYS A 614 -7.27 4.16 -35.13
C LYS A 614 -7.84 3.91 -33.72
N LEU A 615 -7.69 4.90 -32.81
CA LEU A 615 -8.32 4.93 -31.50
C LEU A 615 -9.83 5.29 -31.63
#